data_bcd8dff7e1a25aef43f612936d635e3d
#
_entry.id   bcd8dff7e1a25aef43f612936d635e3d
#
_cell.length_a   1.000
_cell.length_b   1.000
_cell.length_c   1.000
_cell.angle_alpha   90.00
_cell.angle_beta   90.00
_cell.angle_gamma   90.00
#
_symmetry.space_group_name_H-M   'P 1'
#
loop_
_entity.id
_entity.type
_entity.pdbx_description
1 polymer ?
#
loop_
_entity_poly.entity_id
_entity_poly.type
_entity_poly.pdbx_seq_one_letter_code
_entity_poly.pdbx_strand_id
1 'polypeptide(L)'
;MTAPTEIPLVDLLSDIRACSHCIDLPLGPRPVLSAEPSAKILIIGQAPGTRVHATGIPWNDPSGDRLRMWMGLNKERFYHPSKIAIMPMGFCYPGRGKPGDLPPRHECAPKWHT
;
A
#
# COMPACT_ATOMS: atom_id res chain seq x y z
N MET A 1 -19.68 20.91 2.52
CA MET A 1 -19.21 21.48 1.25
C MET A 1 -18.04 20.66 0.73
N THR A 2 -18.11 20.26 -0.49
CA THR A 2 -17.03 19.50 -1.13
C THR A 2 -15.91 20.44 -1.53
N ALA A 3 -14.67 20.11 -1.19
CA ALA A 3 -13.54 20.91 -1.63
C ALA A 3 -13.40 20.82 -3.16
N PRO A 4 -13.09 21.95 -3.85
CA PRO A 4 -12.94 21.92 -5.31
C PRO A 4 -11.83 20.97 -5.78
N THR A 5 -10.88 20.64 -4.89
CA THR A 5 -9.75 19.76 -5.17
C THR A 5 -10.01 18.31 -4.79
N GLU A 6 -11.22 18.00 -4.32
CA GLU A 6 -11.56 16.64 -3.92
C GLU A 6 -11.59 15.73 -5.13
N ILE A 7 -10.86 14.62 -5.06
CA ILE A 7 -10.72 13.65 -6.14
C ILE A 7 -11.46 12.38 -5.75
N PRO A 8 -12.28 11.79 -6.64
CA PRO A 8 -12.87 10.49 -6.34
C PRO A 8 -11.80 9.45 -6.03
N LEU A 9 -12.08 8.57 -5.07
CA LEU A 9 -11.10 7.58 -4.63
C LEU A 9 -10.60 6.71 -5.78
N VAL A 10 -11.47 6.30 -6.69
CA VAL A 10 -11.07 5.45 -7.81
C VAL A 10 -10.02 6.15 -8.69
N ASP A 11 -10.16 7.44 -8.91
CA ASP A 11 -9.19 8.21 -9.70
C ASP A 11 -7.86 8.36 -8.95
N LEU A 12 -7.92 8.64 -7.65
CA LEU A 12 -6.73 8.74 -6.82
C LEU A 12 -5.96 7.41 -6.80
N LEU A 13 -6.65 6.29 -6.64
CA LEU A 13 -6.00 4.96 -6.64
C LEU A 13 -5.35 4.67 -8.00
N SER A 14 -5.99 5.05 -9.09
CA SER A 14 -5.42 4.89 -10.42
C SER A 14 -4.14 5.72 -10.59
N ASP A 15 -4.15 6.96 -10.12
CA ASP A 15 -2.98 7.84 -10.17
C ASP A 15 -1.84 7.28 -9.32
N ILE A 16 -2.14 6.77 -8.12
CA ILE A 16 -1.11 6.17 -7.25
C ILE A 16 -0.51 4.93 -7.92
N ARG A 17 -1.33 4.07 -8.51
CA ARG A 17 -0.85 2.86 -9.19
C ARG A 17 0.04 3.16 -10.38
N ALA A 18 -0.15 4.29 -11.01
CA ALA A 18 0.68 4.75 -12.12
C ALA A 18 1.89 5.58 -11.68
N CYS A 19 2.12 5.73 -10.36
CA CYS A 19 3.20 6.56 -9.85
C CYS A 19 4.57 6.02 -10.24
N SER A 20 5.40 6.88 -10.82
CA SER A 20 6.79 6.58 -11.18
C SER A 20 7.76 7.65 -10.64
N HIS A 21 7.33 8.36 -9.57
CA HIS A 21 8.07 9.48 -9.01
C HIS A 21 9.47 9.09 -8.50
N CYS A 22 9.60 7.92 -7.87
CA CYS A 22 10.87 7.42 -7.35
C CYS A 22 11.52 6.50 -8.39
N ILE A 23 12.23 7.08 -9.35
CA ILE A 23 12.84 6.35 -10.46
C ILE A 23 14.08 5.55 -10.07
N ASP A 24 14.67 5.86 -8.92
CA ASP A 24 15.89 5.23 -8.41
C ASP A 24 15.66 4.03 -7.51
N LEU A 25 14.43 3.52 -7.43
CA LEU A 25 14.13 2.34 -6.64
C LEU A 25 14.82 1.10 -7.20
N PRO A 26 15.38 0.21 -6.34
CA PRO A 26 16.16 -0.95 -6.80
C PRO A 26 15.42 -1.87 -7.78
N LEU A 27 14.13 -2.10 -7.56
CA LEU A 27 13.30 -2.96 -8.41
C LEU A 27 12.30 -2.17 -9.25
N GLY A 28 12.48 -0.84 -9.30
CA GLY A 28 11.56 0.06 -9.99
C GLY A 28 10.30 0.38 -9.19
N PRO A 29 9.54 1.38 -9.61
CA PRO A 29 8.30 1.73 -8.94
C PRO A 29 7.20 0.71 -9.24
N ARG A 30 6.54 0.25 -8.19
CA ARG A 30 5.36 -0.61 -8.26
C ARG A 30 4.50 -0.36 -7.04
N PRO A 31 3.59 0.62 -7.12
CA PRO A 31 2.70 0.92 -6.00
C PRO A 31 1.79 -0.25 -5.66
N VAL A 32 1.67 -0.55 -4.38
CA VAL A 32 0.86 -1.66 -3.87
C VAL A 32 -0.13 -1.12 -2.85
N LEU A 33 -1.41 -1.22 -3.16
CA LEU A 33 -2.49 -0.75 -2.32
C LEU A 33 -3.81 -1.41 -2.74
N SER A 34 -4.82 -1.30 -1.88
CA SER A 34 -6.17 -1.78 -2.18
C SER A 34 -7.16 -1.02 -1.33
N ALA A 35 -8.19 -0.44 -1.94
CA ALA A 35 -9.20 0.31 -1.21
C ALA A 35 -10.47 0.52 -2.02
N GLU A 36 -11.60 0.61 -1.30
CA GLU A 36 -12.88 1.07 -1.85
C GLU A 36 -13.52 2.01 -0.83
N PRO A 37 -14.37 2.96 -1.25
CA PRO A 37 -15.00 3.91 -0.32
C PRO A 37 -15.84 3.26 0.77
N SER A 38 -16.37 2.06 0.52
CA SER A 38 -17.20 1.32 1.47
C SER A 38 -16.40 0.61 2.56
N ALA A 39 -15.06 0.56 2.47
CA ALA A 39 -14.24 -0.13 3.45
C ALA A 39 -14.38 0.51 4.83
N LYS A 40 -14.56 -0.33 5.85
CA LYS A 40 -14.74 0.11 7.24
C LYS A 40 -13.47 -0.01 8.06
N ILE A 41 -12.49 -0.76 7.59
CA ILE A 41 -11.21 -0.97 8.26
C ILE A 41 -10.12 -0.50 7.31
N LEU A 42 -9.24 0.35 7.81
CA LEU A 42 -8.06 0.81 7.07
C LEU A 42 -6.81 0.26 7.73
N ILE A 43 -6.03 -0.52 6.98
CA ILE A 43 -4.74 -1.02 7.44
C ILE A 43 -3.66 -0.12 6.88
N ILE A 44 -2.91 0.52 7.76
CA ILE A 44 -1.80 1.38 7.40
C ILE A 44 -0.51 0.67 7.76
N GLY A 45 0.27 0.31 6.74
CA GLY A 45 1.58 -0.31 6.91
C GLY A 45 2.69 0.68 6.58
N GLN A 46 3.91 0.19 6.54
CA GLN A 46 5.07 1.01 6.19
C GLN A 46 5.30 1.06 4.68
N ALA A 47 5.80 -0.02 4.11
CA ALA A 47 6.05 -0.11 2.69
C ALA A 47 6.08 -1.59 2.26
N PRO A 48 5.87 -1.89 0.97
CA PRO A 48 5.96 -3.25 0.46
C PRO A 48 7.36 -3.83 0.62
N GLY A 49 7.44 -5.13 0.94
CA GLY A 49 8.68 -5.88 0.89
C GLY A 49 8.89 -6.53 -0.49
N THR A 50 9.93 -7.36 -0.61
CA THR A 50 10.27 -7.98 -1.90
C THR A 50 9.19 -8.93 -2.41
N ARG A 51 8.60 -9.73 -1.53
CA ARG A 51 7.53 -10.66 -1.91
C ARG A 51 6.29 -9.94 -2.38
N VAL A 52 5.93 -8.88 -1.66
CA VAL A 52 4.78 -8.04 -2.02
C VAL A 52 5.04 -7.32 -3.34
N HIS A 53 6.25 -6.80 -3.54
CA HIS A 53 6.62 -6.18 -4.81
C HIS A 53 6.49 -7.16 -5.97
N ALA A 54 6.97 -8.39 -5.79
CA ALA A 54 6.96 -9.41 -6.84
C ALA A 54 5.53 -9.79 -7.26
N THR A 55 4.59 -9.87 -6.33
CA THR A 55 3.21 -10.29 -6.61
C THR A 55 2.26 -9.13 -6.84
N GLY A 56 2.57 -7.96 -6.31
CA GLY A 56 1.65 -6.81 -6.32
C GLY A 56 0.48 -6.96 -5.35
N ILE A 57 0.51 -7.96 -4.48
CA ILE A 57 -0.56 -8.23 -3.51
C ILE A 57 -0.10 -7.77 -2.13
N PRO A 58 -0.75 -6.76 -1.51
CA PRO A 58 -0.32 -6.25 -0.22
C PRO A 58 -0.41 -7.32 0.86
N TRP A 59 0.59 -7.32 1.76
CA TRP A 59 0.66 -8.28 2.87
C TRP A 59 0.74 -9.75 2.43
N ASN A 60 1.21 -10.03 1.22
CA ASN A 60 1.39 -11.40 0.71
C ASN A 60 2.78 -11.93 1.12
N ASP A 61 3.01 -12.01 2.42
CA ASP A 61 4.27 -12.41 3.02
C ASP A 61 4.02 -13.00 4.42
N PRO A 62 5.05 -13.50 5.12
CA PRO A 62 4.87 -14.04 6.47
C PRO A 62 4.27 -13.06 7.49
N SER A 63 4.59 -11.77 7.36
CA SER A 63 3.98 -10.75 8.22
C SER A 63 2.48 -10.67 7.99
N GLY A 64 2.06 -10.77 6.74
CA GLY A 64 0.64 -10.78 6.38
C GLY A 64 -0.09 -12.00 6.93
N ASP A 65 0.55 -13.17 6.88
CA ASP A 65 -0.03 -14.38 7.46
C ASP A 65 -0.28 -14.20 8.96
N ARG A 66 0.66 -13.60 9.66
CA ARG A 66 0.54 -13.32 11.11
C ARG A 66 -0.55 -12.31 11.39
N LEU A 67 -0.62 -11.22 10.59
CA LEU A 67 -1.65 -10.21 10.75
C LEU A 67 -3.04 -10.80 10.56
N ARG A 68 -3.25 -11.61 9.54
CA ARG A 68 -4.53 -12.26 9.29
C ARG A 68 -4.93 -13.19 10.45
N MET A 69 -3.97 -13.92 11.00
CA MET A 69 -4.21 -14.76 12.17
C MET A 69 -4.66 -13.94 13.37
N TRP A 70 -4.00 -12.81 13.63
CA TRP A 70 -4.37 -11.92 14.74
C TRP A 70 -5.76 -11.30 14.55
N MET A 71 -6.14 -11.00 13.31
CA MET A 71 -7.45 -10.43 12.99
C MET A 71 -8.56 -11.51 12.96
N GLY A 72 -8.19 -12.78 12.94
CA GLY A 72 -9.15 -13.87 12.78
C GLY A 72 -9.79 -13.93 11.40
N LEU A 73 -9.08 -13.47 10.38
CA LEU A 73 -9.59 -13.41 9.00
C LEU A 73 -8.83 -14.37 8.09
N ASN A 74 -9.55 -15.02 7.17
CA ASN A 74 -8.91 -15.74 6.08
C ASN A 74 -8.51 -14.77 4.95
N LYS A 75 -7.80 -15.29 3.94
CA LYS A 75 -7.35 -14.45 2.83
C LYS A 75 -8.48 -13.81 2.06
N GLU A 76 -9.56 -14.55 1.84
CA GLU A 76 -10.71 -14.05 1.09
C GLU A 76 -11.31 -12.80 1.74
N ARG A 77 -11.52 -12.83 3.05
CA ARG A 77 -12.06 -11.67 3.77
C ARG A 77 -11.07 -10.55 3.91
N PHE A 78 -9.80 -10.88 4.16
CA PHE A 78 -8.75 -9.88 4.31
C PHE A 78 -8.59 -9.05 3.03
N TYR A 79 -8.66 -9.68 1.87
CA TYR A 79 -8.47 -9.00 0.59
C TYR A 79 -9.76 -8.50 -0.04
N HIS A 80 -10.84 -8.43 0.71
CA HIS A 80 -12.11 -7.90 0.23
C HIS A 80 -12.08 -6.36 0.31
N PRO A 81 -11.85 -5.64 -0.80
CA PRO A 81 -11.58 -4.20 -0.75
C PRO A 81 -12.77 -3.37 -0.29
N SER A 82 -14.00 -3.90 -0.39
CA SER A 82 -15.18 -3.20 0.11
C SER A 82 -15.28 -3.24 1.65
N LYS A 83 -14.49 -4.06 2.33
CA LYS A 83 -14.47 -4.17 3.79
C LYS A 83 -13.18 -3.70 4.40
N ILE A 84 -12.04 -3.97 3.77
CA ILE A 84 -10.72 -3.65 4.28
C ILE A 84 -9.94 -2.90 3.21
N ALA A 85 -9.51 -1.70 3.55
CA ALA A 85 -8.59 -0.92 2.74
C ALA A 85 -7.16 -1.10 3.25
N ILE A 86 -6.21 -1.16 2.33
CA ILE A 86 -4.79 -1.33 2.64
C ILE A 86 -4.02 -0.20 1.95
N MET A 87 -3.51 0.74 2.75
CA MET A 87 -2.84 1.94 2.28
C MET A 87 -1.53 2.12 3.05
N PRO A 88 -0.40 1.64 2.53
CA PRO A 88 0.88 1.85 3.21
C PRO A 88 1.34 3.29 3.15
N MET A 89 2.22 3.70 4.04
CA MET A 89 2.82 5.04 4.03
C MET A 89 3.72 5.23 2.81
N GLY A 90 4.44 4.20 2.41
CA GLY A 90 5.16 4.15 1.13
C GLY A 90 4.53 3.11 0.23
N PHE A 91 4.17 3.46 -0.98
CA PHE A 91 3.44 2.54 -1.87
C PHE A 91 4.34 1.57 -2.61
N CYS A 92 5.63 1.84 -2.72
CA CYS A 92 6.59 1.04 -3.46
C CYS A 92 7.64 0.43 -2.55
N TYR A 93 8.22 -0.69 -2.98
CA TYR A 93 9.33 -1.32 -2.26
C TYR A 93 10.55 -0.39 -2.26
N PRO A 94 11.03 0.05 -1.07
CA PRO A 94 12.09 1.05 -0.99
C PRO A 94 13.50 0.50 -1.11
N GLY A 95 13.68 -0.82 -1.04
CA GLY A 95 14.98 -1.43 -1.03
C GLY A 95 15.33 -2.04 0.31
N ARG A 96 16.49 -2.71 0.38
CA ARG A 96 16.95 -3.38 1.57
C ARG A 96 18.20 -2.71 2.13
N GLY A 97 18.21 -2.50 3.44
CA GLY A 97 19.36 -2.01 4.17
C GLY A 97 19.84 -3.01 5.20
N LYS A 98 20.57 -2.56 6.20
CA LYS A 98 20.94 -3.35 7.37
C LYS A 98 20.17 -2.80 8.56
N PRO A 99 19.41 -3.60 9.30
CA PRO A 99 19.29 -5.07 9.30
C PRO A 99 18.13 -5.63 8.48
N GLY A 100 17.45 -4.87 7.63
CA GLY A 100 16.31 -5.36 6.86
C GLY A 100 15.86 -4.36 5.82
N ASP A 101 14.60 -4.39 5.45
CA ASP A 101 14.05 -3.47 4.45
C ASP A 101 14.17 -2.02 4.93
N LEU A 102 14.43 -1.12 4.00
CA LEU A 102 14.49 0.30 4.28
C LEU A 102 13.09 0.82 4.66
N PRO A 103 13.02 1.94 5.41
CA PRO A 103 11.74 2.57 5.68
C PRO A 103 11.11 3.11 4.39
N PRO A 104 9.81 3.48 4.43
CA PRO A 104 9.16 4.08 3.27
C PRO A 104 9.93 5.28 2.74
N ARG A 105 9.92 5.45 1.42
CA ARG A 105 10.56 6.61 0.80
C ARG A 105 9.87 7.88 1.28
N HIS A 106 10.64 8.86 1.71
CA HIS A 106 10.09 10.11 2.24
C HIS A 106 9.35 10.93 1.17
N GLU A 107 9.64 10.71 -0.10
CA GLU A 107 8.96 11.39 -1.21
C GLU A 107 7.49 11.01 -1.34
N CYS A 108 7.12 9.82 -0.85
CA CYS A 108 5.76 9.30 -1.00
C CYS A 108 4.73 10.09 -0.19
N ALA A 109 5.06 10.44 1.05
CA ALA A 109 4.12 11.12 1.94
C ALA A 109 3.70 12.51 1.43
N PRO A 110 4.62 13.42 1.08
CA PRO A 110 4.21 14.72 0.57
C PRO A 110 3.45 14.64 -0.75
N LYS A 111 3.70 13.63 -1.57
CA LYS A 111 3.01 13.46 -2.84
C LYS A 111 1.59 12.91 -2.65
N TRP A 112 1.39 11.95 -1.74
CA TRP A 112 0.14 11.18 -1.67
C TRP A 112 -0.64 11.32 -0.36
N HIS A 113 0.01 11.66 0.76
CA HIS A 113 -0.60 11.67 2.09
C HIS A 113 -0.83 13.07 2.66
N THR A 114 -0.73 14.08 1.85
CA THR A 114 -1.02 15.47 2.30
C THR A 114 -2.47 15.87 2.13
#